data_c87a24473d36a728fec0a9cdaf835a77
#
_entry.id   c87a24473d36a728fec0a9cdaf835a77
#
_cell.length_a   1.000
_cell.length_b   1.000
_cell.length_c   1.000
_cell.angle_alpha   90.00
_cell.angle_beta   90.00
_cell.angle_gamma   90.00
#
_symmetry.space_group_name_H-M   'P 1'
#
loop_
_entity.id
_entity.type
_entity.pdbx_description
1 polymer ?
#
loop_
_entity_poly.entity_id
_entity_poly.type
_entity_poly.pdbx_seq_one_letter_code
_entity_poly.pdbx_strand_id
1 'polypeptide(L)'
;MARSVDSDVLVIGTGGAGLRAAIEAKERGVGVAIVSKSPAGMNNATVVAGGGFRAAIEGLTPEEHYRDTMEVGKRLNDPKLVRIFAEEGGERVLELRRFGVEMRVHHGGVSVGTIPTLRGLGITKPMVKHCRSIGVEVVENVVVTKLLKKGEAVVGAVGYDVHVGEPVVFSSKAVVLATGGAGALYKRTDCPLRVTGDGYSLGYHAGARLRDMEFVQFFPIALAEPGEPPFLIGGAITEEGRILNTLGEDIPKKYGLTARPLVLKSRDLLSRAVMMEIAQGSGVSGAVLVDAREVFRRRNVEYLAYTGPVKYLLEKLKAAEKPFRVAPICHFCMGGLVMDENGYTGVPGLYAAGEVVGGVHGANRHGGNALTDITVFGARAGASAARRSRRVKAKRVEELAEAEIRRYEVLAARDNGYNPYIVMERLREAMWAKAGIIRDSASLAEAFEEIFDLRGMAERVMASRGRDMLVALEAPMALDAAEMIVRAAMERRESRGAHYRSDYPLEDQKWLKPVIISEADGGAMHLTT
;
A
#
# COMPACT_ATOMS: atom_id res chain seq x y z
N MET A 1 -3.97 0.06 -34.06
CA MET A 1 -5.24 0.59 -33.48
C MET A 1 -5.27 0.23 -32.00
N ALA A 2 -5.77 1.08 -31.13
CA ALA A 2 -5.89 0.75 -29.71
C ALA A 2 -6.90 -0.39 -29.50
N ARG A 3 -6.58 -1.34 -28.62
CA ARG A 3 -7.53 -2.35 -28.15
C ARG A 3 -8.61 -1.67 -27.30
N SER A 4 -9.88 -2.01 -27.49
CA SER A 4 -11.00 -1.51 -26.71
C SER A 4 -11.56 -2.61 -25.77
N VAL A 5 -11.91 -2.22 -24.54
CA VAL A 5 -12.55 -3.06 -23.54
C VAL A 5 -13.75 -2.32 -22.95
N ASP A 6 -14.96 -2.87 -23.14
CA ASP A 6 -16.20 -2.28 -22.65
C ASP A 6 -16.72 -3.03 -21.42
N SER A 7 -17.11 -2.30 -20.39
CA SER A 7 -17.69 -2.88 -19.17
C SER A 7 -18.67 -1.93 -18.50
N ASP A 8 -19.53 -2.45 -17.64
CA ASP A 8 -20.34 -1.61 -16.75
C ASP A 8 -19.49 -1.03 -15.61
N VAL A 9 -18.59 -1.86 -15.06
CA VAL A 9 -17.65 -1.50 -13.99
C VAL A 9 -16.25 -1.93 -14.38
N LEU A 10 -15.33 -0.99 -14.38
CA LEU A 10 -13.90 -1.23 -14.49
C LEU A 10 -13.25 -1.21 -13.10
N VAL A 11 -12.52 -2.25 -12.74
CA VAL A 11 -11.72 -2.30 -11.51
C VAL A 11 -10.24 -2.22 -11.87
N ILE A 12 -9.50 -1.26 -11.30
CA ILE A 12 -8.08 -1.08 -11.54
C ILE A 12 -7.29 -1.61 -10.35
N GLY A 13 -6.61 -2.74 -10.54
CA GLY A 13 -5.83 -3.45 -9.54
C GLY A 13 -6.42 -4.82 -9.17
N THR A 14 -5.58 -5.86 -9.17
CA THR A 14 -5.93 -7.25 -8.85
C THR A 14 -5.38 -7.71 -7.50
N GLY A 15 -5.20 -6.77 -6.55
CA GLY A 15 -5.03 -7.07 -5.13
C GLY A 15 -6.35 -7.52 -4.49
N GLY A 16 -6.32 -7.85 -3.19
CA GLY A 16 -7.51 -8.35 -2.50
C GLY A 16 -8.72 -7.41 -2.58
N ALA A 17 -8.53 -6.08 -2.49
CA ALA A 17 -9.60 -5.10 -2.60
C ALA A 17 -10.26 -5.11 -3.99
N GLY A 18 -9.44 -5.11 -5.06
CA GLY A 18 -9.95 -5.12 -6.42
C GLY A 18 -10.68 -6.40 -6.77
N LEU A 19 -10.11 -7.55 -6.39
CA LEU A 19 -10.77 -8.84 -6.58
C LEU A 19 -12.11 -8.91 -5.83
N ARG A 20 -12.15 -8.41 -4.58
CA ARG A 20 -13.39 -8.36 -3.80
C ARG A 20 -14.43 -7.43 -4.43
N ALA A 21 -14.00 -6.27 -4.95
CA ALA A 21 -14.88 -5.33 -5.64
C ALA A 21 -15.43 -5.90 -6.96
N ALA A 22 -14.58 -6.57 -7.73
CA ALA A 22 -14.99 -7.20 -8.99
C ALA A 22 -16.01 -8.33 -8.77
N ILE A 23 -15.78 -9.20 -7.77
CA ILE A 23 -16.71 -10.26 -7.39
C ILE A 23 -18.05 -9.66 -6.99
N GLU A 24 -18.06 -8.68 -6.08
CA GLU A 24 -19.31 -8.05 -5.61
C GLU A 24 -20.09 -7.39 -6.73
N ALA A 25 -19.41 -6.66 -7.62
CA ALA A 25 -20.07 -6.04 -8.77
C ALA A 25 -20.65 -7.09 -9.72
N LYS A 26 -19.93 -8.16 -10.00
CA LYS A 26 -20.36 -9.25 -10.88
C LYS A 26 -21.55 -10.04 -10.32
N GLU A 27 -21.54 -10.37 -9.03
CA GLU A 27 -22.66 -11.01 -8.33
C GLU A 27 -23.94 -10.17 -8.36
N ARG A 28 -23.80 -8.84 -8.55
CA ARG A 28 -24.93 -7.92 -8.78
C ARG A 28 -25.39 -7.86 -10.24
N GLY A 29 -24.91 -8.74 -11.12
CA GLY A 29 -25.39 -8.93 -12.48
C GLY A 29 -25.01 -7.83 -13.47
N VAL A 30 -23.86 -7.17 -13.29
CA VAL A 30 -23.32 -6.18 -14.26
C VAL A 30 -22.07 -6.74 -14.98
N GLY A 31 -21.75 -6.17 -16.13
CA GLY A 31 -20.51 -6.46 -16.86
C GLY A 31 -19.30 -5.87 -16.12
N VAL A 32 -18.29 -6.70 -15.81
CA VAL A 32 -17.12 -6.28 -15.04
C VAL A 32 -15.83 -6.65 -15.77
N ALA A 33 -14.96 -5.65 -15.95
CA ALA A 33 -13.56 -5.85 -16.31
C ALA A 33 -12.66 -5.48 -15.13
N ILE A 34 -11.62 -6.28 -14.91
CA ILE A 34 -10.55 -5.99 -13.93
C ILE A 34 -9.21 -5.94 -14.63
N VAL A 35 -8.44 -4.88 -14.41
CA VAL A 35 -7.15 -4.65 -15.07
C VAL A 35 -6.00 -4.64 -14.08
N SER A 36 -4.86 -5.21 -14.49
CA SER A 36 -3.63 -5.25 -13.71
C SER A 36 -2.39 -5.00 -14.57
N LYS A 37 -1.43 -4.25 -14.05
CA LYS A 37 -0.12 -4.04 -14.69
C LYS A 37 0.85 -5.23 -14.55
N SER A 38 0.38 -6.32 -13.93
CA SER A 38 1.09 -7.59 -13.71
C SER A 38 0.13 -8.75 -13.95
N PRO A 39 0.58 -10.01 -13.95
CA PRO A 39 -0.33 -11.15 -13.90
C PRO A 39 -1.31 -11.03 -12.74
N ALA A 40 -2.57 -11.39 -12.98
CA ALA A 40 -3.66 -11.17 -12.03
C ALA A 40 -3.40 -11.85 -10.67
N GLY A 41 -3.62 -11.11 -9.61
CA GLY A 41 -3.38 -11.58 -8.25
C GLY A 41 -1.90 -11.65 -7.84
N MET A 42 -0.96 -11.20 -8.69
CA MET A 42 0.49 -11.20 -8.44
C MET A 42 1.03 -9.78 -8.29
N ASN A 43 2.26 -9.66 -7.74
CA ASN A 43 2.98 -8.39 -7.61
C ASN A 43 2.19 -7.26 -6.91
N ASN A 44 1.44 -7.61 -5.87
CA ASN A 44 0.67 -6.69 -5.03
C ASN A 44 0.91 -6.96 -3.54
N ALA A 45 0.62 -5.99 -2.68
CA ALA A 45 0.85 -6.09 -1.24
C ALA A 45 0.07 -7.25 -0.58
N THR A 46 -1.10 -7.62 -1.12
CA THR A 46 -1.87 -8.75 -0.58
C THR A 46 -1.12 -10.06 -0.69
N VAL A 47 -0.40 -10.33 -1.79
CA VAL A 47 0.38 -11.58 -2.01
C VAL A 47 1.44 -11.78 -0.94
N VAL A 48 2.17 -10.73 -0.58
CA VAL A 48 3.28 -10.76 0.39
C VAL A 48 2.80 -10.58 1.84
N ALA A 49 1.51 -10.30 2.04
CA ALA A 49 0.95 -10.12 3.37
C ALA A 49 1.12 -11.38 4.23
N GLY A 50 1.29 -11.18 5.54
CA GLY A 50 1.45 -12.25 6.52
C GLY A 50 0.22 -13.13 6.73
N GLY A 51 -0.88 -12.88 6.01
CA GLY A 51 -2.10 -13.71 5.97
C GLY A 51 -2.99 -13.63 7.21
N GLY A 52 -2.74 -12.71 8.13
CA GLY A 52 -3.56 -12.50 9.33
C GLY A 52 -4.61 -11.42 9.13
N PHE A 53 -5.86 -11.73 9.40
CA PHE A 53 -6.97 -10.78 9.46
C PHE A 53 -7.35 -10.54 10.92
N ARG A 54 -7.46 -9.29 11.33
CA ARG A 54 -8.10 -8.92 12.59
C ARG A 54 -9.54 -8.52 12.29
N ALA A 55 -10.48 -9.19 12.92
CA ALA A 55 -11.91 -8.96 12.72
C ALA A 55 -12.69 -9.36 13.97
N ALA A 56 -13.90 -8.86 14.12
CA ALA A 56 -14.82 -9.19 15.19
C ALA A 56 -15.34 -10.64 15.04
N ILE A 57 -14.51 -11.59 15.42
CA ILE A 57 -14.72 -13.04 15.32
C ILE A 57 -14.19 -13.70 16.58
N GLU A 58 -14.82 -14.79 17.03
CA GLU A 58 -14.33 -15.68 18.13
C GLU A 58 -13.84 -14.89 19.36
N GLY A 59 -14.75 -14.13 19.97
CA GLY A 59 -14.50 -13.43 21.22
C GLY A 59 -13.97 -12.01 21.11
N LEU A 60 -13.66 -11.50 19.91
CA LEU A 60 -13.45 -10.06 19.71
C LEU A 60 -14.77 -9.44 19.25
N THR A 61 -15.26 -8.47 20.01
CA THR A 61 -16.49 -7.75 19.68
C THR A 61 -16.23 -6.62 18.66
N PRO A 62 -17.25 -6.16 17.90
CA PRO A 62 -17.13 -4.99 17.04
C PRO A 62 -16.70 -3.73 17.80
N GLU A 63 -17.18 -3.53 19.04
CA GLU A 63 -16.85 -2.37 19.85
C GLU A 63 -15.37 -2.38 20.30
N GLU A 64 -14.84 -3.55 20.67
CA GLU A 64 -13.42 -3.70 20.98
C GLU A 64 -12.55 -3.48 19.75
N HIS A 65 -12.96 -4.03 18.60
CA HIS A 65 -12.24 -3.83 17.32
C HIS A 65 -12.23 -2.36 16.91
N TYR A 66 -13.37 -1.66 17.06
CA TYR A 66 -13.47 -0.21 16.85
C TYR A 66 -12.52 0.56 17.76
N ARG A 67 -12.61 0.34 19.08
CA ARG A 67 -11.79 1.03 20.08
C ARG A 67 -10.30 0.84 19.83
N ASP A 68 -9.87 -0.41 19.61
CA ASP A 68 -8.46 -0.74 19.36
C ASP A 68 -7.95 -0.07 18.07
N THR A 69 -8.78 -0.04 17.03
CA THR A 69 -8.43 0.60 15.76
C THR A 69 -8.29 2.11 15.92
N MET A 70 -9.21 2.77 16.64
CA MET A 70 -9.16 4.20 16.93
C MET A 70 -7.95 4.57 17.80
N GLU A 71 -7.63 3.74 18.79
CA GLU A 71 -6.49 3.96 19.70
C GLU A 71 -5.15 3.88 18.95
N VAL A 72 -4.94 2.80 18.20
CA VAL A 72 -3.71 2.62 17.40
C VAL A 72 -3.59 3.69 16.32
N GLY A 73 -4.70 4.08 15.68
CA GLY A 73 -4.77 5.16 14.69
C GLY A 73 -4.63 6.55 15.29
N LYS A 74 -4.38 6.67 16.61
CA LYS A 74 -4.19 7.94 17.32
C LYS A 74 -5.38 8.89 17.18
N ARG A 75 -6.59 8.33 17.03
CA ARG A 75 -7.87 9.06 16.87
C ARG A 75 -7.93 9.98 15.64
N LEU A 76 -7.01 9.81 14.69
CA LEU A 76 -7.03 10.52 13.41
C LEU A 76 -7.86 9.79 12.34
N ASN A 77 -8.31 8.59 12.67
CA ASN A 77 -9.23 7.81 11.85
C ASN A 77 -10.53 8.57 11.60
N ASP A 78 -11.21 8.24 10.51
CA ASP A 78 -12.62 8.61 10.34
C ASP A 78 -13.49 7.64 11.18
N PRO A 79 -14.17 8.13 12.23
CA PRO A 79 -14.93 7.26 13.14
C PRO A 79 -16.05 6.49 12.44
N LYS A 80 -16.65 7.07 11.38
CA LYS A 80 -17.72 6.43 10.60
C LYS A 80 -17.21 5.24 9.81
N LEU A 81 -16.05 5.41 9.15
CA LEU A 81 -15.40 4.33 8.41
C LEU A 81 -14.96 3.19 9.36
N VAL A 82 -14.37 3.54 10.51
CA VAL A 82 -13.95 2.55 11.49
C VAL A 82 -15.12 1.79 12.10
N ARG A 83 -16.26 2.45 12.32
CA ARG A 83 -17.48 1.80 12.82
C ARG A 83 -17.95 0.70 11.85
N ILE A 84 -18.11 1.04 10.58
CA ILE A 84 -18.49 0.10 9.53
C ILE A 84 -17.47 -1.03 9.39
N PHE A 85 -16.19 -0.69 9.39
CA PHE A 85 -15.10 -1.63 9.32
C PHE A 85 -15.15 -2.67 10.45
N ALA A 86 -15.42 -2.24 11.68
CA ALA A 86 -15.49 -3.12 12.84
C ALA A 86 -16.75 -3.99 12.84
N GLU A 87 -17.88 -3.45 12.42
CA GLU A 87 -19.18 -4.14 12.39
C GLU A 87 -19.25 -5.18 11.28
N GLU A 88 -18.81 -4.85 10.06
CA GLU A 88 -18.92 -5.75 8.91
C GLU A 88 -17.70 -6.69 8.78
N GLY A 89 -16.57 -6.36 9.40
CA GLY A 89 -15.31 -7.04 9.19
C GLY A 89 -15.36 -8.55 9.39
N GLY A 90 -16.07 -9.01 10.44
CA GLY A 90 -16.22 -10.43 10.75
C GLY A 90 -16.90 -11.21 9.63
N GLU A 91 -18.07 -10.76 9.21
CA GLU A 91 -18.86 -11.38 8.15
C GLU A 91 -18.10 -11.37 6.81
N ARG A 92 -17.54 -10.22 6.42
CA ARG A 92 -16.83 -10.05 5.14
C ARG A 92 -15.57 -10.90 5.04
N VAL A 93 -14.87 -11.11 6.14
CA VAL A 93 -13.71 -11.99 6.16
C VAL A 93 -14.13 -13.46 6.02
N LEU A 94 -15.17 -13.91 6.73
CA LEU A 94 -15.66 -15.29 6.63
C LEU A 94 -16.26 -15.60 5.26
N GLU A 95 -16.83 -14.60 4.58
CA GLU A 95 -17.37 -14.71 3.22
C GLU A 95 -16.30 -15.15 2.19
N LEU A 96 -15.02 -14.85 2.42
CA LEU A 96 -13.94 -15.26 1.51
C LEU A 96 -13.88 -16.78 1.28
N ARG A 97 -14.43 -17.60 2.19
CA ARG A 97 -14.58 -19.05 2.00
C ARG A 97 -15.38 -19.39 0.76
N ARG A 98 -16.41 -18.61 0.44
CA ARG A 98 -17.25 -18.79 -0.76
C ARG A 98 -16.42 -18.61 -2.05
N PHE A 99 -15.32 -17.87 -1.98
CA PHE A 99 -14.42 -17.60 -3.10
C PHE A 99 -13.23 -18.58 -3.14
N GLY A 100 -13.25 -19.60 -2.27
CA GLY A 100 -12.23 -20.65 -2.22
C GLY A 100 -11.01 -20.32 -1.35
N VAL A 101 -11.09 -19.31 -0.48
CA VAL A 101 -10.01 -18.99 0.46
C VAL A 101 -10.09 -19.93 1.66
N GLU A 102 -9.07 -20.75 1.84
CA GLU A 102 -8.92 -21.59 3.02
C GLU A 102 -8.40 -20.76 4.20
N MET A 103 -9.04 -20.88 5.35
CA MET A 103 -8.69 -20.10 6.54
C MET A 103 -8.84 -20.89 7.83
N ARG A 104 -7.97 -20.56 8.78
CA ARG A 104 -8.07 -21.00 10.17
C ARG A 104 -8.63 -19.85 11.01
N VAL A 105 -9.75 -20.08 11.68
CA VAL A 105 -10.35 -19.12 12.62
C VAL A 105 -9.64 -19.22 13.97
N HIS A 106 -9.44 -18.08 14.62
CA HIS A 106 -8.86 -17.98 15.97
C HIS A 106 -9.43 -16.73 16.67
N HIS A 107 -9.12 -16.56 17.94
CA HIS A 107 -9.57 -15.39 18.70
C HIS A 107 -9.21 -14.08 17.98
N GLY A 108 -10.22 -13.28 17.70
CA GLY A 108 -10.09 -11.96 17.09
C GLY A 108 -9.74 -11.95 15.60
N GLY A 109 -9.93 -13.07 14.88
CA GLY A 109 -9.70 -13.06 13.44
C GLY A 109 -9.49 -14.41 12.77
N VAL A 110 -8.81 -14.36 11.62
CA VAL A 110 -8.44 -15.56 10.86
C VAL A 110 -7.01 -15.46 10.35
N SER A 111 -6.42 -16.60 10.05
CA SER A 111 -5.16 -16.71 9.31
C SER A 111 -5.34 -17.54 8.04
N VAL A 112 -4.64 -17.14 6.98
CA VAL A 112 -4.70 -17.79 5.65
C VAL A 112 -3.30 -18.11 5.15
N GLY A 113 -3.24 -19.02 4.17
CA GLY A 113 -2.02 -19.37 3.47
C GLY A 113 -1.01 -20.15 4.31
N THR A 114 -0.26 -21.02 3.64
CA THR A 114 0.71 -21.92 4.26
C THR A 114 2.15 -21.63 3.84
N ILE A 115 2.33 -20.85 2.74
CA ILE A 115 3.66 -20.52 2.23
C ILE A 115 4.21 -19.34 3.04
N PRO A 116 5.27 -19.52 3.84
CA PRO A 116 5.92 -18.41 4.54
C PRO A 116 6.28 -17.28 3.57
N THR A 117 6.15 -16.02 3.99
CA THR A 117 6.44 -14.81 3.19
C THR A 117 5.51 -14.52 2.00
N LEU A 118 4.68 -15.48 1.57
CA LEU A 118 3.71 -15.37 0.48
C LEU A 118 2.32 -15.90 0.90
N ARG A 119 1.95 -15.73 2.15
CA ARG A 119 0.67 -16.26 2.69
C ARG A 119 -0.54 -15.69 1.98
N GLY A 120 -0.46 -14.45 1.52
CA GLY A 120 -1.52 -13.81 0.78
C GLY A 120 -1.80 -14.41 -0.60
N LEU A 121 -0.94 -15.28 -1.15
CA LEU A 121 -1.29 -16.12 -2.30
C LEU A 121 -2.52 -17.00 -2.02
N GLY A 122 -2.71 -17.40 -0.75
CA GLY A 122 -3.91 -18.12 -0.30
C GLY A 122 -5.20 -17.29 -0.40
N ILE A 123 -5.08 -15.97 -0.59
CA ILE A 123 -6.21 -15.06 -0.83
C ILE A 123 -6.37 -14.81 -2.34
N THR A 124 -5.30 -14.29 -2.97
CA THR A 124 -5.43 -13.76 -4.34
C THR A 124 -5.64 -14.86 -5.37
N LYS A 125 -4.94 -15.99 -5.25
CA LYS A 125 -5.04 -17.09 -6.22
C LYS A 125 -6.45 -17.69 -6.32
N PRO A 126 -7.12 -18.11 -5.23
CA PRO A 126 -8.51 -18.59 -5.30
C PRO A 126 -9.48 -17.50 -5.75
N MET A 127 -9.32 -16.25 -5.33
CA MET A 127 -10.21 -15.16 -5.76
C MET A 127 -10.08 -14.84 -7.25
N VAL A 128 -8.86 -14.89 -7.83
CA VAL A 128 -8.69 -14.76 -9.30
C VAL A 128 -9.38 -15.91 -10.03
N LYS A 129 -9.22 -17.15 -9.53
CA LYS A 129 -9.92 -18.32 -10.09
C LYS A 129 -11.44 -18.11 -10.04
N HIS A 130 -11.95 -17.63 -8.93
CA HIS A 130 -13.38 -17.33 -8.75
C HIS A 130 -13.85 -16.22 -9.69
N CYS A 131 -13.13 -15.08 -9.80
CA CYS A 131 -13.44 -14.02 -10.76
C CYS A 131 -13.60 -14.56 -12.18
N ARG A 132 -12.65 -15.38 -12.64
CA ARG A 132 -12.72 -16.01 -13.98
C ARG A 132 -13.93 -16.96 -14.12
N SER A 133 -14.24 -17.76 -13.11
CA SER A 133 -15.36 -18.71 -13.15
C SER A 133 -16.75 -18.05 -13.21
N ILE A 134 -16.89 -16.84 -12.64
CA ILE A 134 -18.15 -16.07 -12.70
C ILE A 134 -18.20 -15.10 -13.89
N GLY A 135 -17.22 -15.13 -14.79
CA GLY A 135 -17.18 -14.36 -16.03
C GLY A 135 -16.81 -12.87 -15.83
N VAL A 136 -15.90 -12.56 -14.90
CA VAL A 136 -15.20 -11.27 -14.87
C VAL A 136 -14.14 -11.28 -15.97
N GLU A 137 -14.11 -10.25 -16.82
CA GLU A 137 -13.04 -10.06 -17.80
C GLU A 137 -11.75 -9.64 -17.12
N VAL A 138 -10.69 -10.45 -17.21
CA VAL A 138 -9.39 -10.19 -16.57
C VAL A 138 -8.39 -9.75 -17.61
N VAL A 139 -7.97 -8.48 -17.51
CA VAL A 139 -6.98 -7.85 -18.41
C VAL A 139 -5.66 -7.72 -17.65
N GLU A 140 -4.63 -8.40 -18.13
CA GLU A 140 -3.32 -8.49 -17.47
C GLU A 140 -2.26 -7.68 -18.25
N ASN A 141 -1.19 -7.28 -17.55
CA ASN A 141 -0.03 -6.57 -18.10
C ASN A 141 -0.33 -5.20 -18.72
N VAL A 142 -1.42 -4.56 -18.28
CA VAL A 142 -1.79 -3.21 -18.71
C VAL A 142 -1.58 -2.22 -17.57
N VAL A 143 -0.67 -1.27 -17.76
CA VAL A 143 -0.52 -0.12 -16.87
C VAL A 143 -1.52 0.95 -17.27
N VAL A 144 -2.45 1.28 -16.37
CA VAL A 144 -3.38 2.40 -16.55
C VAL A 144 -2.66 3.68 -16.16
N THR A 145 -2.65 4.66 -17.06
CA THR A 145 -1.93 5.94 -16.87
C THR A 145 -2.83 7.15 -16.78
N LYS A 146 -4.12 7.01 -17.16
CA LYS A 146 -5.07 8.12 -17.09
C LYS A 146 -6.51 7.62 -16.95
N LEU A 147 -7.29 8.30 -16.11
CA LEU A 147 -8.74 8.17 -16.07
C LEU A 147 -9.36 9.14 -17.08
N LEU A 148 -10.35 8.65 -17.82
CA LEU A 148 -11.03 9.43 -18.85
C LEU A 148 -12.27 10.09 -18.26
N LYS A 149 -12.36 11.42 -18.38
CA LYS A 149 -13.50 12.22 -17.90
C LYS A 149 -14.32 12.78 -19.05
N LYS A 150 -15.65 12.80 -18.88
CA LYS A 150 -16.58 13.55 -19.72
C LYS A 150 -17.42 14.48 -18.83
N GLY A 151 -17.11 15.77 -18.90
CA GLY A 151 -17.47 16.73 -17.85
C GLY A 151 -16.80 16.33 -16.54
N GLU A 152 -17.55 16.35 -15.44
CA GLU A 152 -17.03 15.97 -14.11
C GLU A 152 -16.95 14.45 -13.88
N ALA A 153 -17.57 13.64 -14.75
CA ALA A 153 -17.68 12.20 -14.50
C ALA A 153 -16.54 11.41 -15.13
N VAL A 154 -15.96 10.49 -14.37
CA VAL A 154 -15.09 9.43 -14.88
C VAL A 154 -15.94 8.42 -15.66
N VAL A 155 -15.55 8.13 -16.90
CA VAL A 155 -16.27 7.31 -17.87
C VAL A 155 -15.42 6.19 -18.47
N GLY A 156 -14.20 6.01 -17.98
CA GLY A 156 -13.27 4.99 -18.43
C GLY A 156 -11.84 5.29 -18.02
N ALA A 157 -10.93 4.61 -18.68
CA ALA A 157 -9.49 4.75 -18.48
C ALA A 157 -8.73 4.46 -19.78
N VAL A 158 -7.47 4.88 -19.86
CA VAL A 158 -6.54 4.46 -20.90
C VAL A 158 -5.29 3.92 -20.25
N GLY A 159 -4.74 2.88 -20.84
CA GLY A 159 -3.53 2.22 -20.39
C GLY A 159 -2.70 1.69 -21.55
N TYR A 160 -1.59 1.09 -21.22
CA TYR A 160 -0.65 0.51 -22.16
C TYR A 160 -0.36 -0.94 -21.81
N ASP A 161 -0.61 -1.84 -22.75
CA ASP A 161 -0.23 -3.24 -22.63
C ASP A 161 1.28 -3.37 -22.86
N VAL A 162 2.01 -3.58 -21.79
CA VAL A 162 3.48 -3.63 -21.83
C VAL A 162 4.03 -4.92 -22.45
N HIS A 163 3.18 -5.95 -22.58
CA HIS A 163 3.57 -7.23 -23.17
C HIS A 163 3.41 -7.21 -24.69
N VAL A 164 2.28 -6.70 -25.17
CA VAL A 164 1.99 -6.58 -26.60
C VAL A 164 2.61 -5.31 -27.18
N GLY A 165 2.68 -4.23 -26.41
CA GLY A 165 3.22 -2.94 -26.86
C GLY A 165 2.17 -2.04 -27.50
N GLU A 166 0.91 -2.11 -27.03
CA GLU A 166 -0.23 -1.38 -27.61
C GLU A 166 -1.07 -0.64 -26.56
N PRO A 167 -1.69 0.50 -26.92
CA PRO A 167 -2.65 1.18 -26.08
C PRO A 167 -3.91 0.33 -25.87
N VAL A 168 -4.49 0.42 -24.67
CA VAL A 168 -5.79 -0.18 -24.33
C VAL A 168 -6.72 0.90 -23.78
N VAL A 169 -7.89 1.04 -24.39
CA VAL A 169 -8.92 1.99 -23.99
C VAL A 169 -10.06 1.24 -23.31
N PHE A 170 -10.38 1.65 -22.10
CA PHE A 170 -11.47 1.09 -21.31
C PHE A 170 -12.64 2.06 -21.28
N SER A 171 -13.82 1.62 -21.75
CA SER A 171 -15.08 2.34 -21.60
C SER A 171 -15.87 1.72 -20.45
N SER A 172 -16.29 2.55 -19.48
CA SER A 172 -17.04 2.05 -18.32
C SER A 172 -17.98 3.10 -17.75
N LYS A 173 -19.00 2.65 -17.03
CA LYS A 173 -19.99 3.52 -16.37
C LYS A 173 -19.59 3.88 -14.94
N ALA A 174 -18.67 3.11 -14.37
CA ALA A 174 -18.04 3.35 -13.07
C ALA A 174 -16.66 2.71 -13.03
N VAL A 175 -15.71 3.36 -12.34
CA VAL A 175 -14.34 2.89 -12.12
C VAL A 175 -14.10 2.72 -10.63
N VAL A 176 -13.46 1.62 -10.24
CA VAL A 176 -12.99 1.36 -8.86
C VAL A 176 -11.47 1.33 -8.85
N LEU A 177 -10.83 2.27 -8.16
CA LEU A 177 -9.39 2.25 -7.90
C LEU A 177 -9.10 1.31 -6.71
N ALA A 178 -8.31 0.26 -6.96
CA ALA A 178 -7.87 -0.70 -5.96
C ALA A 178 -6.38 -1.04 -6.16
N THR A 179 -5.59 -0.03 -6.43
CA THR A 179 -4.21 -0.09 -6.92
C THR A 179 -3.18 -0.33 -5.83
N GLY A 180 -3.60 -0.32 -4.56
CA GLY A 180 -2.70 -0.42 -3.40
C GLY A 180 -2.03 0.92 -3.07
N GLY A 181 -1.03 0.87 -2.20
CA GLY A 181 -0.29 2.03 -1.70
C GLY A 181 0.92 2.42 -2.55
N ALA A 182 1.93 2.97 -1.89
CA ALA A 182 3.15 3.50 -2.50
C ALA A 182 4.45 2.99 -1.83
N GLY A 183 4.42 1.80 -1.22
CA GLY A 183 5.57 1.28 -0.48
C GLY A 183 6.84 1.12 -1.30
N ALA A 184 6.73 0.91 -2.62
CA ALA A 184 7.86 0.77 -3.52
C ALA A 184 8.59 2.11 -3.83
N LEU A 185 8.14 3.22 -3.28
CA LEU A 185 8.85 4.50 -3.32
C LEU A 185 10.03 4.55 -2.34
N TYR A 186 10.16 3.57 -1.45
CA TYR A 186 11.25 3.53 -0.45
C TYR A 186 12.28 2.46 -0.81
N LYS A 187 13.57 2.78 -0.61
CA LYS A 187 14.69 1.87 -0.90
C LYS A 187 14.55 0.54 -0.17
N ARG A 188 14.13 0.56 1.09
CA ARG A 188 13.82 -0.65 1.87
C ARG A 188 12.31 -0.78 2.01
N THR A 189 11.75 -1.77 1.34
CA THR A 189 10.31 -2.07 1.35
C THR A 189 10.07 -3.57 1.30
N ASP A 190 9.03 -4.05 1.97
CA ASP A 190 8.50 -5.41 1.79
C ASP A 190 7.37 -5.46 0.76
N CYS A 191 6.98 -4.31 0.22
CA CYS A 191 6.03 -4.23 -0.86
C CYS A 191 6.68 -4.64 -2.19
N PRO A 192 5.97 -5.32 -3.08
CA PRO A 192 6.44 -5.54 -4.44
C PRO A 192 6.78 -4.23 -5.15
N LEU A 193 7.84 -4.23 -5.98
CA LEU A 193 8.35 -3.03 -6.65
C LEU A 193 7.36 -2.35 -7.62
N ARG A 194 6.18 -2.94 -7.81
CA ARG A 194 5.06 -2.41 -8.61
C ARG A 194 4.02 -1.66 -7.77
N VAL A 195 4.21 -1.50 -6.46
CA VAL A 195 3.32 -0.74 -5.57
C VAL A 195 3.83 0.69 -5.47
N THR A 196 3.63 1.46 -6.53
CA THR A 196 4.29 2.75 -6.82
C THR A 196 3.40 3.98 -6.61
N GLY A 197 2.16 3.81 -6.11
CA GLY A 197 1.26 4.93 -5.83
C GLY A 197 0.41 5.40 -7.01
N ASP A 198 0.30 4.59 -8.07
CA ASP A 198 -0.43 4.95 -9.30
C ASP A 198 -1.84 5.49 -9.03
N GLY A 199 -2.58 4.86 -8.11
CA GLY A 199 -3.95 5.26 -7.82
C GLY A 199 -4.06 6.61 -7.12
N TYR A 200 -3.04 7.04 -6.41
CA TYR A 200 -3.00 8.38 -5.82
C TYR A 200 -2.94 9.44 -6.94
N SER A 201 -2.03 9.26 -7.89
CA SER A 201 -1.90 10.13 -9.06
C SER A 201 -3.16 10.10 -9.93
N LEU A 202 -3.66 8.90 -10.28
CA LEU A 202 -4.87 8.72 -11.08
C LEU A 202 -6.10 9.40 -10.45
N GLY A 203 -6.28 9.23 -9.15
CA GLY A 203 -7.38 9.83 -8.41
C GLY A 203 -7.26 11.35 -8.32
N TYR A 204 -6.06 11.86 -8.03
CA TYR A 204 -5.75 13.29 -7.95
C TYR A 204 -6.07 14.01 -9.27
N HIS A 205 -5.53 13.52 -10.38
CA HIS A 205 -5.78 14.11 -11.71
C HIS A 205 -7.21 13.92 -12.23
N ALA A 206 -7.99 13.03 -11.59
CA ALA A 206 -9.43 12.95 -11.83
C ALA A 206 -10.22 13.98 -11.01
N GLY A 207 -9.60 14.66 -10.04
CA GLY A 207 -10.20 15.65 -9.16
C GLY A 207 -10.63 15.08 -7.80
N ALA A 208 -10.21 13.85 -7.45
CA ALA A 208 -10.43 13.31 -6.11
C ALA A 208 -9.45 13.93 -5.10
N ARG A 209 -9.92 14.12 -3.86
CA ARG A 209 -9.08 14.59 -2.76
C ARG A 209 -8.34 13.41 -2.14
N LEU A 210 -7.16 13.70 -1.58
CA LEU A 210 -6.41 12.75 -0.75
C LEU A 210 -6.31 13.29 0.68
N ARG A 211 -6.01 12.39 1.62
CA ARG A 211 -5.84 12.74 3.03
C ARG A 211 -4.67 12.00 3.65
N ASP A 212 -4.00 12.67 4.58
CA ASP A 212 -3.09 12.05 5.54
C ASP A 212 -1.92 11.30 4.87
N MET A 213 -1.41 11.80 3.73
CA MET A 213 -0.39 11.14 2.91
C MET A 213 0.96 11.01 3.64
N GLU A 214 1.22 11.80 4.66
CA GLU A 214 2.43 11.75 5.49
C GLU A 214 2.55 10.48 6.34
N PHE A 215 1.46 9.74 6.57
CA PHE A 215 1.46 8.55 7.41
C PHE A 215 1.85 7.31 6.61
N VAL A 216 3.14 7.01 6.65
CA VAL A 216 3.73 5.79 6.07
C VAL A 216 4.28 4.94 7.21
N GLN A 217 3.75 3.72 7.35
CA GLN A 217 4.12 2.79 8.40
C GLN A 217 5.35 1.97 8.00
N PHE A 218 6.33 1.91 8.89
CA PHE A 218 7.48 1.03 8.76
C PHE A 218 7.35 -0.15 9.71
N PHE A 219 7.67 -1.35 9.21
CA PHE A 219 7.78 -2.53 10.05
C PHE A 219 9.19 -2.52 10.69
N PRO A 220 9.31 -2.66 12.02
CA PRO A 220 10.55 -2.36 12.72
C PRO A 220 11.68 -3.35 12.48
N ILE A 221 11.37 -4.62 12.29
CA ILE A 221 12.33 -5.72 12.32
C ILE A 221 12.21 -6.55 11.04
N ALA A 222 12.97 -6.15 10.01
CA ALA A 222 13.11 -6.94 8.79
C ALA A 222 14.57 -7.33 8.60
N LEU A 223 14.83 -8.51 8.04
CA LEU A 223 16.17 -8.99 7.77
C LEU A 223 16.97 -7.96 6.94
N ALA A 224 18.21 -7.71 7.35
CA ALA A 224 19.11 -6.74 6.72
C ALA A 224 20.52 -7.30 6.51
N GLU A 225 20.63 -8.61 6.37
CA GLU A 225 21.88 -9.24 5.98
C GLU A 225 22.19 -8.94 4.49
N PRO A 226 23.43 -8.60 4.15
CA PRO A 226 23.82 -8.30 2.78
C PRO A 226 23.53 -9.45 1.82
N GLY A 227 22.86 -9.14 0.70
CA GLY A 227 22.48 -10.12 -0.32
C GLY A 227 21.29 -11.01 0.03
N GLU A 228 20.66 -10.79 1.18
CA GLU A 228 19.54 -11.59 1.62
C GLU A 228 18.20 -10.85 1.47
N PRO A 229 17.08 -11.57 1.20
CA PRO A 229 15.76 -10.97 1.10
C PRO A 229 15.32 -10.32 2.43
N PRO A 230 14.63 -9.19 2.41
CA PRO A 230 14.24 -8.45 3.60
C PRO A 230 12.98 -9.06 4.28
N PHE A 231 13.08 -10.29 4.76
CA PHE A 231 11.99 -10.97 5.43
C PHE A 231 11.58 -10.26 6.73
N LEU A 232 10.28 -10.14 6.96
CA LEU A 232 9.75 -9.64 8.23
C LEU A 232 9.99 -10.65 9.35
N ILE A 233 10.51 -10.19 10.48
CA ILE A 233 10.76 -10.98 11.68
C ILE A 233 9.83 -10.47 12.76
N GLY A 234 8.95 -11.32 13.24
CA GLY A 234 7.95 -10.97 14.26
C GLY A 234 7.75 -12.05 15.31
N GLY A 235 6.60 -11.97 16.00
CA GLY A 235 6.20 -12.96 16.99
C GLY A 235 7.26 -13.21 18.07
N ALA A 236 7.44 -14.47 18.45
CA ALA A 236 8.32 -14.85 19.55
C ALA A 236 9.79 -14.40 19.35
N ILE A 237 10.29 -14.38 18.13
CA ILE A 237 11.69 -13.94 17.89
C ILE A 237 11.88 -12.48 18.31
N THR A 238 10.91 -11.61 18.02
CA THR A 238 10.98 -10.19 18.42
C THR A 238 10.62 -9.98 19.90
N GLU A 239 9.70 -10.76 20.43
CA GLU A 239 9.19 -10.58 21.81
C GLU A 239 10.11 -11.18 22.88
N GLU A 240 10.71 -12.33 22.61
CA GLU A 240 11.54 -13.10 23.55
C GLU A 240 13.05 -12.96 23.25
N GLY A 241 13.42 -12.53 22.04
CA GLY A 241 14.79 -12.21 21.66
C GLY A 241 15.24 -10.84 22.17
N ARG A 242 16.50 -10.52 21.95
CA ARG A 242 17.09 -9.21 22.28
C ARG A 242 17.35 -8.45 21.00
N ILE A 243 16.94 -7.18 20.95
CA ILE A 243 17.25 -6.26 19.85
C ILE A 243 18.37 -5.34 20.34
N LEU A 244 19.56 -5.49 19.77
CA LEU A 244 20.80 -4.90 20.28
C LEU A 244 21.40 -3.90 19.31
N ASN A 245 21.96 -2.82 19.84
CA ASN A 245 22.89 -1.97 19.12
C ASN A 245 24.33 -2.56 19.17
N THR A 246 25.31 -1.87 18.58
CA THR A 246 26.73 -2.29 18.58
C THR A 246 27.39 -2.27 19.94
N LEU A 247 26.84 -1.54 20.89
CA LEU A 247 27.33 -1.46 22.28
C LEU A 247 26.74 -2.60 23.15
N GLY A 248 25.90 -3.47 22.60
CA GLY A 248 25.23 -4.55 23.32
C GLY A 248 24.06 -4.08 24.18
N GLU A 249 23.61 -2.83 24.03
CA GLU A 249 22.44 -2.29 24.71
C GLU A 249 21.15 -2.82 24.08
N ASP A 250 20.20 -3.20 24.91
CA ASP A 250 18.86 -3.66 24.50
C ASP A 250 18.00 -2.45 24.11
N ILE A 251 17.72 -2.28 22.83
CA ILE A 251 17.04 -1.09 22.27
C ILE A 251 15.65 -0.89 22.88
N PRO A 252 14.73 -1.89 22.93
CA PRO A 252 13.45 -1.74 23.62
C PRO A 252 13.56 -1.23 25.05
N LYS A 253 14.53 -1.74 25.82
CA LYS A 253 14.75 -1.30 27.22
C LYS A 253 15.31 0.12 27.28
N LYS A 254 16.30 0.43 26.45
CA LYS A 254 16.93 1.75 26.37
C LYS A 254 15.91 2.86 26.08
N TYR A 255 14.93 2.58 25.21
CA TYR A 255 13.89 3.53 24.83
C TYR A 255 12.57 3.38 25.62
N GLY A 256 12.55 2.56 26.68
CA GLY A 256 11.38 2.41 27.55
C GLY A 256 10.15 1.80 26.87
N LEU A 257 10.33 0.95 25.87
CA LEU A 257 9.23 0.32 25.13
C LEU A 257 8.67 -0.86 25.92
N THR A 258 7.61 -0.64 26.67
CA THR A 258 7.00 -1.63 27.58
C THR A 258 5.76 -2.31 27.01
N ALA A 259 5.03 -1.65 26.09
CA ALA A 259 3.79 -2.20 25.53
C ALA A 259 4.07 -3.45 24.66
N ARG A 260 3.34 -4.53 24.96
CA ARG A 260 3.49 -5.83 24.29
C ARG A 260 2.19 -6.24 23.58
N PRO A 261 2.25 -7.00 22.48
CA PRO A 261 3.44 -7.35 21.69
C PRO A 261 4.09 -6.13 21.00
N LEU A 262 5.43 -6.05 20.99
CA LEU A 262 6.20 -4.91 20.44
C LEU A 262 5.79 -4.52 19.02
N VAL A 263 5.79 -5.51 18.11
CA VAL A 263 5.43 -5.28 16.69
C VAL A 263 3.95 -4.98 16.44
N LEU A 264 3.08 -5.13 17.43
CA LEU A 264 1.66 -4.79 17.30
C LEU A 264 1.33 -3.47 17.98
N LYS A 265 1.83 -3.24 19.21
CA LYS A 265 1.47 -2.09 20.04
C LYS A 265 2.50 -0.96 20.03
N SER A 266 3.76 -1.24 19.65
CA SER A 266 4.87 -0.28 19.65
C SER A 266 5.61 -0.23 18.31
N ARG A 267 4.94 -0.58 17.22
CA ARG A 267 5.56 -0.70 15.89
C ARG A 267 6.28 0.58 15.44
N ASP A 268 5.60 1.70 15.51
CA ASP A 268 6.12 3.03 15.18
C ASP A 268 7.27 3.44 16.10
N LEU A 269 7.12 3.26 17.40
CA LEU A 269 8.14 3.58 18.39
C LEU A 269 9.39 2.71 18.24
N LEU A 270 9.22 1.41 18.01
CA LEU A 270 10.35 0.50 17.79
C LEU A 270 11.07 0.81 16.47
N SER A 271 10.35 1.10 15.39
CA SER A 271 10.95 1.52 14.12
C SER A 271 11.79 2.79 14.29
N ARG A 272 11.26 3.77 15.05
CA ARG A 272 11.96 5.01 15.38
C ARG A 272 13.21 4.74 16.21
N ALA A 273 13.11 3.94 17.29
CA ALA A 273 14.23 3.62 18.17
C ALA A 273 15.37 2.95 17.39
N VAL A 274 15.04 1.97 16.54
CA VAL A 274 16.04 1.28 15.70
C VAL A 274 16.70 2.27 14.72
N MET A 275 15.93 3.15 14.06
CA MET A 275 16.50 4.15 13.14
C MET A 275 17.34 5.19 13.87
N MET A 276 16.99 5.58 15.11
CA MET A 276 17.82 6.47 15.92
C MET A 276 19.18 5.85 16.24
N GLU A 277 19.24 4.57 16.62
CA GLU A 277 20.50 3.87 16.86
C GLU A 277 21.36 3.80 15.58
N ILE A 278 20.73 3.53 14.43
CA ILE A 278 21.43 3.51 13.14
C ILE A 278 21.95 4.90 12.78
N ALA A 279 21.15 5.95 12.94
CA ALA A 279 21.53 7.32 12.60
C ALA A 279 22.64 7.89 13.53
N GLN A 280 22.68 7.45 14.78
CA GLN A 280 23.70 7.83 15.76
C GLN A 280 25.03 7.04 15.61
N GLY A 281 25.12 6.14 14.62
CA GLY A 281 26.30 5.32 14.39
C GLY A 281 26.42 4.10 15.32
N SER A 282 25.40 3.82 16.14
CA SER A 282 25.34 2.63 16.99
C SER A 282 24.77 1.40 16.27
N GLY A 283 24.64 1.46 14.95
CA GLY A 283 24.26 0.37 14.07
C GLY A 283 25.45 -0.30 13.37
N VAL A 284 25.22 -1.47 12.77
CA VAL A 284 26.19 -2.23 11.95
C VAL A 284 25.77 -2.15 10.49
N SER A 285 26.49 -1.37 9.67
CA SER A 285 26.20 -1.25 8.23
C SER A 285 24.71 -0.92 7.94
N GLY A 286 24.15 0.06 8.66
CA GLY A 286 22.75 0.49 8.49
C GLY A 286 21.72 -0.46 9.10
N ALA A 287 22.12 -1.32 10.03
CA ALA A 287 21.26 -2.29 10.70
C ALA A 287 21.58 -2.36 12.21
N VAL A 288 20.71 -3.03 12.97
CA VAL A 288 20.93 -3.46 14.36
C VAL A 288 20.91 -4.98 14.45
N LEU A 289 21.17 -5.57 15.60
CA LEU A 289 21.28 -7.00 15.77
C LEU A 289 20.05 -7.58 16.49
N VAL A 290 19.56 -8.73 16.04
CA VAL A 290 18.66 -9.59 16.82
C VAL A 290 19.43 -10.79 17.34
N ASP A 291 19.48 -10.94 18.65
CA ASP A 291 19.96 -12.14 19.31
C ASP A 291 18.78 -13.02 19.73
N ALA A 292 18.56 -14.07 18.95
CA ALA A 292 17.47 -15.02 19.16
C ALA A 292 17.96 -16.41 19.63
N ARG A 293 19.24 -16.55 20.03
CA ARG A 293 19.83 -17.83 20.41
C ARG A 293 19.04 -18.54 21.51
N GLU A 294 18.63 -17.81 22.56
CA GLU A 294 17.81 -18.36 23.65
C GLU A 294 16.40 -18.74 23.21
N VAL A 295 15.82 -18.00 22.26
CA VAL A 295 14.49 -18.31 21.71
C VAL A 295 14.54 -19.66 20.98
N PHE A 296 15.55 -19.88 20.14
CA PHE A 296 15.72 -21.14 19.42
C PHE A 296 16.07 -22.34 20.31
N ARG A 297 16.66 -22.11 21.49
CA ARG A 297 16.88 -23.19 22.48
C ARG A 297 15.60 -23.61 23.22
N ARG A 298 14.68 -22.65 23.47
CA ARG A 298 13.49 -22.87 24.32
C ARG A 298 12.25 -23.23 23.52
N ARG A 299 12.16 -22.82 22.25
CA ARG A 299 10.98 -22.96 21.40
C ARG A 299 11.23 -23.93 20.25
N ASN A 300 10.23 -24.75 19.96
CA ASN A 300 10.30 -25.61 18.77
C ASN A 300 10.03 -24.84 17.47
N VAL A 301 10.44 -25.42 16.35
CA VAL A 301 10.32 -24.81 15.01
C VAL A 301 8.85 -24.57 14.63
N GLU A 302 7.94 -25.44 15.05
CA GLU A 302 6.50 -25.30 14.74
C GLU A 302 5.90 -24.07 15.42
N TYR A 303 6.22 -23.85 16.70
CA TYR A 303 5.82 -22.64 17.43
C TYR A 303 6.37 -21.37 16.76
N LEU A 304 7.62 -21.41 16.29
CA LEU A 304 8.28 -20.29 15.65
C LEU A 304 7.85 -20.07 14.18
N ALA A 305 7.20 -21.04 13.55
CA ALA A 305 6.83 -20.96 12.12
C ALA A 305 5.95 -19.75 11.76
N TYR A 306 5.25 -19.18 12.72
CA TYR A 306 4.44 -17.97 12.54
C TYR A 306 5.22 -16.66 12.70
N THR A 307 6.51 -16.73 13.09
CA THR A 307 7.32 -15.54 13.41
C THR A 307 8.18 -15.05 12.24
N GLY A 308 8.21 -15.79 11.15
CA GLY A 308 9.02 -15.49 9.97
C GLY A 308 9.51 -16.76 9.27
N PRO A 309 10.48 -16.67 8.38
CA PRO A 309 11.06 -17.81 7.68
C PRO A 309 12.06 -18.57 8.56
N VAL A 310 11.56 -19.22 9.63
CA VAL A 310 12.37 -19.84 10.69
C VAL A 310 13.41 -20.82 10.17
N LYS A 311 13.02 -21.67 9.22
CA LYS A 311 13.95 -22.61 8.58
C LYS A 311 15.14 -21.89 7.94
N TYR A 312 14.86 -20.79 7.23
CA TYR A 312 15.90 -19.95 6.61
C TYR A 312 16.83 -19.32 7.65
N LEU A 313 16.28 -18.79 8.74
CA LEU A 313 17.05 -18.21 9.83
C LEU A 313 17.99 -19.24 10.47
N LEU A 314 17.51 -20.46 10.70
CA LEU A 314 18.31 -21.54 11.31
C LEU A 314 19.37 -22.10 10.36
N GLU A 315 18.99 -22.48 9.15
CA GLU A 315 19.86 -23.21 8.23
C GLU A 315 20.87 -22.29 7.55
N LYS A 316 20.43 -21.14 7.06
CA LYS A 316 21.27 -20.22 6.28
C LYS A 316 22.02 -19.22 7.15
N LEU A 317 21.32 -18.59 8.10
CA LEU A 317 21.91 -17.53 8.92
C LEU A 317 22.53 -18.04 10.21
N LYS A 318 22.28 -19.30 10.58
CA LYS A 318 22.76 -19.88 11.86
C LYS A 318 22.29 -19.10 13.07
N ALA A 319 21.03 -18.63 13.05
CA ALA A 319 20.46 -17.76 14.09
C ALA A 319 20.36 -18.40 15.49
N ALA A 320 20.51 -19.73 15.60
CA ALA A 320 20.68 -20.42 16.88
C ALA A 320 22.12 -20.31 17.46
N GLU A 321 23.09 -19.89 16.65
CA GLU A 321 24.51 -19.81 17.04
C GLU A 321 24.98 -18.37 17.19
N LYS A 322 24.46 -17.44 16.37
CA LYS A 322 24.90 -16.04 16.32
C LYS A 322 23.74 -15.07 16.06
N PRO A 323 23.85 -13.81 16.51
CA PRO A 323 22.93 -12.74 16.14
C PRO A 323 22.92 -12.49 14.62
N PHE A 324 21.82 -11.94 14.12
CA PHE A 324 21.65 -11.54 12.71
C PHE A 324 21.17 -10.09 12.60
N ARG A 325 21.42 -9.48 11.43
CA ARG A 325 21.13 -8.07 11.18
C ARG A 325 19.69 -7.84 10.79
N VAL A 326 19.10 -6.81 11.36
CA VAL A 326 17.75 -6.33 11.05
C VAL A 326 17.71 -4.81 10.95
N ALA A 327 16.76 -4.30 10.16
CA ALA A 327 16.47 -2.86 10.09
C ALA A 327 15.00 -2.65 9.77
N PRO A 328 14.44 -1.45 10.01
CA PRO A 328 13.09 -1.11 9.60
C PRO A 328 12.92 -1.18 8.08
N ILE A 329 11.66 -1.38 7.66
CA ILE A 329 11.29 -1.50 6.25
C ILE A 329 9.93 -0.83 6.01
N CYS A 330 9.75 -0.12 4.89
CA CYS A 330 8.46 0.44 4.52
C CYS A 330 7.45 -0.68 4.29
N HIS A 331 6.25 -0.55 4.88
CA HIS A 331 5.29 -1.64 4.99
C HIS A 331 3.87 -1.29 4.57
N PHE A 332 3.37 -0.07 4.84
CA PHE A 332 1.98 0.29 4.56
C PHE A 332 1.78 1.81 4.52
N CYS A 333 0.95 2.29 3.59
CA CYS A 333 0.52 3.69 3.52
C CYS A 333 -0.88 3.82 4.16
N MET A 334 -1.03 4.68 5.20
CA MET A 334 -2.33 4.90 5.84
C MET A 334 -3.12 6.02 5.18
N GLY A 335 -2.43 6.98 4.56
CA GLY A 335 -3.03 8.02 3.74
C GLY A 335 -3.49 7.52 2.39
N GLY A 336 -4.31 8.32 1.70
CA GLY A 336 -4.83 7.98 0.39
C GLY A 336 -6.07 8.79 0.01
N LEU A 337 -6.77 8.34 -1.02
CA LEU A 337 -7.99 8.98 -1.51
C LEU A 337 -9.04 9.11 -0.39
N VAL A 338 -9.68 10.26 -0.33
CA VAL A 338 -10.88 10.45 0.51
C VAL A 338 -12.02 9.66 -0.09
N MET A 339 -12.72 8.90 0.74
CA MET A 339 -13.94 8.18 0.35
C MET A 339 -15.04 8.32 1.38
N ASP A 340 -16.28 8.11 0.95
CA ASP A 340 -17.40 7.88 1.85
C ASP A 340 -17.48 6.40 2.27
N GLU A 341 -18.46 6.05 3.08
CA GLU A 341 -18.71 4.68 3.55
C GLU A 341 -19.01 3.67 2.44
N ASN A 342 -19.27 4.12 1.24
CA ASN A 342 -19.58 3.30 0.05
C ASN A 342 -18.43 3.25 -0.95
N GLY A 343 -17.26 3.77 -0.58
CA GLY A 343 -16.08 3.86 -1.44
C GLY A 343 -16.16 4.96 -2.49
N TYR A 344 -17.14 5.88 -2.42
CA TYR A 344 -17.28 6.99 -3.37
C TYR A 344 -16.28 8.10 -3.04
N THR A 345 -15.51 8.54 -4.04
CA THR A 345 -14.41 9.51 -3.87
C THR A 345 -14.83 10.98 -3.92
N GLY A 346 -16.12 11.27 -4.14
CA GLY A 346 -16.61 12.61 -4.45
C GLY A 346 -16.60 12.93 -5.95
N VAL A 347 -15.87 12.19 -6.77
CA VAL A 347 -15.84 12.35 -8.23
C VAL A 347 -16.88 11.43 -8.87
N PRO A 348 -17.85 11.97 -9.65
CA PRO A 348 -18.87 11.15 -10.27
C PRO A 348 -18.28 10.02 -11.13
N GLY A 349 -18.65 8.76 -10.81
CA GLY A 349 -18.17 7.59 -11.52
C GLY A 349 -16.88 6.99 -10.97
N LEU A 350 -16.26 7.60 -9.94
CA LEU A 350 -15.02 7.11 -9.35
C LEU A 350 -15.25 6.62 -7.92
N TYR A 351 -14.81 5.40 -7.68
CA TYR A 351 -14.81 4.71 -6.38
C TYR A 351 -13.39 4.23 -6.05
N ALA A 352 -13.13 3.94 -4.78
CA ALA A 352 -11.84 3.43 -4.35
C ALA A 352 -11.97 2.50 -3.14
N ALA A 353 -11.03 1.55 -2.98
CA ALA A 353 -10.99 0.64 -1.84
C ALA A 353 -9.59 0.06 -1.58
N GLY A 354 -9.30 -0.30 -0.34
CA GLY A 354 -8.03 -0.86 0.11
C GLY A 354 -6.97 0.20 0.35
N GLU A 355 -5.70 -0.14 0.27
CA GLU A 355 -4.60 0.74 0.66
C GLU A 355 -4.47 2.06 -0.15
N VAL A 356 -5.20 2.18 -1.26
CA VAL A 356 -5.26 3.44 -2.03
C VAL A 356 -6.13 4.52 -1.35
N VAL A 357 -6.89 4.16 -0.31
CA VAL A 357 -7.76 5.09 0.42
C VAL A 357 -7.23 5.41 1.81
N GLY A 358 -7.47 6.63 2.28
CA GLY A 358 -7.16 7.06 3.64
C GLY A 358 -8.40 7.08 4.55
N GLY A 359 -8.15 7.23 5.86
CA GLY A 359 -9.19 7.46 6.87
C GLY A 359 -9.52 6.27 7.75
N VAL A 360 -9.38 5.02 7.29
CA VAL A 360 -9.68 3.83 8.12
C VAL A 360 -8.63 3.63 9.22
N HIS A 361 -7.36 3.83 8.90
CA HIS A 361 -6.24 3.47 9.78
C HIS A 361 -5.66 4.62 10.61
N GLY A 362 -6.03 5.86 10.32
CA GLY A 362 -5.52 7.04 11.03
C GLY A 362 -4.00 7.19 10.91
N ALA A 363 -3.35 7.61 11.98
CA ALA A 363 -1.91 7.89 11.99
C ALA A 363 -1.03 6.63 12.13
N ASN A 364 -1.60 5.47 12.46
CA ASN A 364 -0.88 4.20 12.58
C ASN A 364 -1.85 3.02 12.46
N ARG A 365 -1.48 2.00 11.68
CA ARG A 365 -2.35 0.86 11.38
C ARG A 365 -2.16 -0.28 12.37
N HIS A 366 -3.26 -0.80 12.91
CA HIS A 366 -3.25 -2.03 13.70
C HIS A 366 -2.93 -3.26 12.83
N GLY A 367 -2.10 -4.17 13.34
CA GLY A 367 -1.77 -5.42 12.65
C GLY A 367 -3.03 -6.24 12.32
N GLY A 368 -3.12 -6.80 11.10
CA GLY A 368 -4.27 -7.57 10.64
C GLY A 368 -5.40 -6.74 10.02
N ASN A 369 -5.53 -5.44 10.34
CA ASN A 369 -6.64 -4.61 9.84
C ASN A 369 -6.60 -4.41 8.31
N ALA A 370 -5.42 -4.35 7.68
CA ALA A 370 -5.33 -4.11 6.23
C ALA A 370 -6.04 -5.18 5.39
N LEU A 371 -5.96 -6.45 5.79
CA LEU A 371 -6.62 -7.54 5.06
C LEU A 371 -8.14 -7.56 5.31
N THR A 372 -8.60 -7.12 6.47
CA THR A 372 -10.03 -6.95 6.75
C THR A 372 -10.60 -5.76 6.01
N ASP A 373 -9.86 -4.64 5.94
CA ASP A 373 -10.22 -3.42 5.21
C ASP A 373 -10.51 -3.70 3.73
N ILE A 374 -9.63 -4.44 3.04
CA ILE A 374 -9.83 -4.78 1.63
C ILE A 374 -11.09 -5.61 1.38
N THR A 375 -11.55 -6.39 2.36
CA THR A 375 -12.78 -7.19 2.21
C THR A 375 -14.03 -6.35 2.41
N VAL A 376 -14.05 -5.48 3.41
CA VAL A 376 -15.18 -4.59 3.72
C VAL A 376 -15.37 -3.55 2.62
N PHE A 377 -14.38 -2.71 2.42
CA PHE A 377 -14.53 -1.59 1.47
C PHE A 377 -14.42 -2.02 0.01
N GLY A 378 -13.73 -3.13 -0.30
CA GLY A 378 -13.81 -3.76 -1.62
C GLY A 378 -15.23 -4.15 -1.99
N ALA A 379 -15.95 -4.81 -1.08
CA ALA A 379 -17.37 -5.16 -1.28
C ALA A 379 -18.25 -3.90 -1.43
N ARG A 380 -18.09 -2.92 -0.56
CA ARG A 380 -18.92 -1.69 -0.59
C ARG A 380 -18.69 -0.87 -1.85
N ALA A 381 -17.45 -0.69 -2.29
CA ALA A 381 -17.10 0.01 -3.53
C ALA A 381 -17.64 -0.73 -4.77
N GLY A 382 -17.48 -2.06 -4.85
CA GLY A 382 -18.03 -2.88 -5.93
C GLY A 382 -19.54 -2.80 -6.03
N ALA A 383 -20.23 -2.91 -4.88
CA ALA A 383 -21.69 -2.77 -4.80
C ALA A 383 -22.17 -1.39 -5.29
N SER A 384 -21.48 -0.34 -4.91
CA SER A 384 -21.84 1.04 -5.25
C SER A 384 -21.56 1.36 -6.71
N ALA A 385 -20.43 0.89 -7.25
CA ALA A 385 -20.10 0.98 -8.66
C ALA A 385 -21.16 0.27 -9.52
N ALA A 386 -21.56 -0.95 -9.15
CA ALA A 386 -22.62 -1.69 -9.84
C ALA A 386 -23.98 -0.98 -9.79
N ARG A 387 -24.33 -0.38 -8.65
CA ARG A 387 -25.58 0.39 -8.50
C ARG A 387 -25.59 1.62 -9.39
N ARG A 388 -24.46 2.35 -9.49
CA ARG A 388 -24.32 3.49 -10.39
C ARG A 388 -24.42 3.06 -11.85
N SER A 389 -23.73 1.99 -12.24
CA SER A 389 -23.64 1.57 -13.63
C SER A 389 -25.01 1.25 -14.25
N ARG A 390 -25.99 0.84 -13.44
CA ARG A 390 -27.39 0.63 -13.87
C ARG A 390 -28.17 1.91 -14.13
N ARG A 391 -27.69 3.05 -13.60
CA ARG A 391 -28.39 4.34 -13.66
C ARG A 391 -27.88 5.25 -14.75
N VAL A 392 -26.71 4.94 -15.34
CA VAL A 392 -26.04 5.78 -16.33
C VAL A 392 -25.81 5.01 -17.63
N LYS A 393 -25.81 5.73 -18.75
CA LYS A 393 -25.49 5.17 -20.06
C LYS A 393 -23.99 5.20 -20.30
N ALA A 394 -23.47 4.22 -21.01
CA ALA A 394 -22.09 4.24 -21.49
C ALA A 394 -21.82 5.48 -22.36
N LYS A 395 -20.59 5.96 -22.32
CA LYS A 395 -20.13 7.12 -23.11
C LYS A 395 -19.03 6.66 -24.05
N ARG A 396 -18.93 7.29 -25.22
CA ARG A 396 -17.77 7.11 -26.09
C ARG A 396 -16.57 7.79 -25.46
N VAL A 397 -15.43 7.10 -25.48
CA VAL A 397 -14.20 7.52 -24.77
C VAL A 397 -12.97 7.59 -25.67
N GLU A 398 -13.06 7.15 -26.92
CA GLU A 398 -11.95 7.04 -27.85
C GLU A 398 -11.23 8.39 -28.04
N GLU A 399 -11.98 9.46 -28.31
CA GLU A 399 -11.46 10.83 -28.45
C GLU A 399 -10.76 11.33 -27.18
N LEU A 400 -11.24 10.92 -26.01
CA LEU A 400 -10.66 11.30 -24.71
C LEU A 400 -9.29 10.62 -24.45
N ALA A 401 -9.04 9.50 -25.11
CA ALA A 401 -7.81 8.73 -24.97
C ALA A 401 -6.70 9.18 -25.93
N GLU A 402 -7.03 9.91 -27.03
CA GLU A 402 -6.09 10.22 -28.10
C GLU A 402 -4.81 10.94 -27.62
N ALA A 403 -4.94 11.91 -26.73
CA ALA A 403 -3.78 12.67 -26.24
C ALA A 403 -2.80 11.76 -25.48
N GLU A 404 -3.34 10.81 -24.70
CA GLU A 404 -2.54 9.86 -23.95
C GLU A 404 -1.91 8.80 -24.86
N ILE A 405 -2.64 8.35 -25.89
CA ILE A 405 -2.10 7.45 -26.92
C ILE A 405 -0.93 8.12 -27.65
N ARG A 406 -1.08 9.38 -28.06
CA ARG A 406 0.03 10.15 -28.65
C ARG A 406 1.23 10.26 -27.72
N ARG A 407 1.01 10.39 -26.39
CA ARG A 407 2.10 10.40 -25.41
C ARG A 407 2.88 9.07 -25.41
N TYR A 408 2.19 7.94 -25.55
CA TYR A 408 2.86 6.64 -25.66
C TYR A 408 3.68 6.52 -26.95
N GLU A 409 3.16 7.01 -28.08
CA GLU A 409 3.86 7.00 -29.36
C GLU A 409 5.14 7.86 -29.31
N VAL A 410 5.06 9.06 -28.73
CA VAL A 410 6.22 9.94 -28.52
C VAL A 410 7.27 9.28 -27.62
N LEU A 411 6.84 8.65 -26.54
CA LEU A 411 7.75 7.95 -25.63
C LEU A 411 8.42 6.76 -26.32
N ALA A 412 7.66 5.95 -27.07
CA ALA A 412 8.17 4.79 -27.78
C ALA A 412 9.13 5.14 -28.95
N ALA A 413 8.98 6.32 -29.54
CA ALA A 413 9.82 6.81 -30.64
C ALA A 413 11.10 7.52 -30.15
N ARG A 414 11.23 7.73 -28.83
CA ARG A 414 12.40 8.44 -28.28
C ARG A 414 13.62 7.52 -28.24
N ASP A 415 14.68 7.91 -28.91
CA ASP A 415 15.94 7.16 -29.06
C ASP A 415 17.06 7.64 -28.14
N ASN A 416 16.87 8.78 -27.46
CA ASN A 416 17.80 9.32 -26.48
C ASN A 416 17.06 9.87 -25.25
N GLY A 417 17.73 9.89 -24.10
CA GLY A 417 17.16 10.37 -22.85
C GLY A 417 17.67 9.61 -21.63
N TYR A 418 17.02 9.83 -20.50
CA TYR A 418 17.40 9.16 -19.25
C TYR A 418 16.85 7.74 -19.19
N ASN A 419 17.59 6.86 -18.53
CA ASN A 419 17.08 5.54 -18.19
C ASN A 419 16.02 5.67 -17.07
N PRO A 420 14.78 5.18 -17.24
CA PRO A 420 13.70 5.33 -16.27
C PRO A 420 14.01 4.62 -14.93
N TYR A 421 14.84 3.59 -14.93
CA TYR A 421 15.25 2.92 -13.68
C TYR A 421 16.11 3.84 -12.80
N ILE A 422 16.94 4.71 -13.39
CA ILE A 422 17.75 5.69 -12.63
C ILE A 422 16.83 6.70 -11.92
N VAL A 423 15.76 7.16 -12.60
CA VAL A 423 14.76 8.04 -11.97
C VAL A 423 14.14 7.37 -10.76
N MET A 424 13.69 6.12 -10.91
CA MET A 424 13.05 5.38 -9.83
C MET A 424 14.01 4.99 -8.71
N GLU A 425 15.28 4.71 -9.00
CA GLU A 425 16.29 4.41 -7.99
C GLU A 425 16.62 5.65 -7.14
N ARG A 426 16.88 6.79 -7.79
CA ARG A 426 17.11 8.06 -7.10
C ARG A 426 15.91 8.47 -6.23
N LEU A 427 14.68 8.29 -6.76
CA LEU A 427 13.46 8.56 -6.00
C LEU A 427 13.39 7.69 -4.74
N ARG A 428 13.66 6.39 -4.85
CA ARG A 428 13.66 5.47 -3.70
C ARG A 428 14.70 5.86 -2.65
N GLU A 429 15.88 6.28 -3.09
CA GLU A 429 16.94 6.73 -2.20
C GLU A 429 16.57 8.03 -1.48
N ALA A 430 16.05 9.02 -2.22
CA ALA A 430 15.59 10.27 -1.65
C ALA A 430 14.47 10.07 -0.62
N MET A 431 13.44 9.28 -0.96
CA MET A 431 12.32 8.99 -0.06
C MET A 431 12.78 8.23 1.20
N TRP A 432 13.72 7.30 1.06
CA TRP A 432 14.26 6.58 2.21
C TRP A 432 15.10 7.48 3.12
N ALA A 433 16.00 8.25 2.54
CA ALA A 433 16.97 9.04 3.30
C ALA A 433 16.35 10.32 3.90
N LYS A 434 15.44 10.98 3.17
CA LYS A 434 14.97 12.34 3.48
C LYS A 434 13.51 12.40 3.95
N ALA A 435 12.66 11.45 3.52
CA ALA A 435 11.24 11.37 3.89
C ALA A 435 10.88 10.03 4.57
N GLY A 436 11.85 9.37 5.17
CA GLY A 436 11.72 8.07 5.85
C GLY A 436 11.08 8.16 7.24
N ILE A 437 11.67 7.44 8.21
CA ILE A 437 11.15 7.34 9.59
C ILE A 437 11.44 8.61 10.38
N ILE A 438 12.65 9.15 10.28
CA ILE A 438 13.07 10.38 10.96
C ILE A 438 13.07 11.51 9.92
N ARG A 439 12.29 12.55 10.18
CA ARG A 439 12.08 13.68 9.27
C ARG A 439 12.34 14.99 10.01
N ASP A 440 12.74 16.02 9.27
CA ASP A 440 12.77 17.41 9.71
C ASP A 440 12.54 18.35 8.53
N SER A 441 12.46 19.66 8.79
CA SER A 441 12.20 20.65 7.75
C SER A 441 13.25 20.65 6.64
N ALA A 442 14.51 20.45 6.98
CA ALA A 442 15.62 20.48 6.02
C ALA A 442 15.58 19.24 5.10
N SER A 443 15.49 18.05 5.70
CA SER A 443 15.45 16.79 4.94
C SER A 443 14.22 16.70 4.02
N LEU A 444 13.06 17.19 4.48
CA LEU A 444 11.86 17.21 3.65
C LEU A 444 11.96 18.23 2.50
N ALA A 445 12.58 19.39 2.72
CA ALA A 445 12.83 20.36 1.65
C ALA A 445 13.76 19.78 0.58
N GLU A 446 14.86 19.13 1.00
CA GLU A 446 15.75 18.44 0.07
C GLU A 446 15.07 17.30 -0.70
N ALA A 447 14.13 16.56 -0.05
CA ALA A 447 13.34 15.54 -0.74
C ALA A 447 12.45 16.15 -1.81
N PHE A 448 11.83 17.30 -1.52
CA PHE A 448 10.97 18.02 -2.45
C PHE A 448 11.75 18.52 -3.67
N GLU A 449 12.94 19.12 -3.46
CA GLU A 449 13.82 19.56 -4.54
C GLU A 449 14.26 18.38 -5.43
N GLU A 450 14.66 17.25 -4.82
CA GLU A 450 15.04 16.05 -5.57
C GLU A 450 13.87 15.53 -6.43
N ILE A 451 12.63 15.53 -5.91
CA ILE A 451 11.44 15.13 -6.66
C ILE A 451 11.21 16.07 -7.85
N PHE A 452 11.42 17.38 -7.65
CA PHE A 452 11.29 18.36 -8.73
C PHE A 452 12.31 18.11 -9.85
N ASP A 453 13.58 17.87 -9.52
CA ASP A 453 14.63 17.56 -10.49
C ASP A 453 14.34 16.26 -11.24
N LEU A 454 13.90 15.23 -10.51
CA LEU A 454 13.53 13.93 -11.08
C LEU A 454 12.34 14.04 -12.03
N ARG A 455 11.41 14.98 -11.82
CA ARG A 455 10.29 15.25 -12.71
C ARG A 455 10.80 15.73 -14.08
N GLY A 456 11.77 16.65 -14.10
CA GLY A 456 12.44 17.08 -15.32
C GLY A 456 13.20 15.97 -16.05
N MET A 457 13.73 14.98 -15.32
CA MET A 457 14.32 13.78 -15.92
C MET A 457 13.24 12.85 -16.49
N ALA A 458 12.15 12.63 -15.75
CA ALA A 458 11.06 11.73 -16.14
C ALA A 458 10.37 12.17 -17.45
N GLU A 459 10.27 13.46 -17.72
CA GLU A 459 9.77 14.00 -19.00
C GLU A 459 10.67 13.62 -20.20
N ARG A 460 11.93 13.32 -19.94
CA ARG A 460 12.96 13.03 -20.96
C ARG A 460 13.48 11.60 -20.88
N VAL A 461 12.75 10.68 -20.26
CA VAL A 461 13.14 9.27 -20.26
C VAL A 461 13.00 8.67 -21.65
N MET A 462 13.88 7.72 -21.97
CA MET A 462 13.70 6.84 -23.12
C MET A 462 13.15 5.50 -22.64
N ALA A 463 12.33 4.86 -23.44
CA ALA A 463 11.81 3.56 -23.13
C ALA A 463 11.69 2.72 -24.39
N SER A 464 12.35 1.57 -24.39
CA SER A 464 12.03 0.50 -25.31
C SER A 464 10.69 -0.13 -24.92
N ARG A 465 10.29 -1.20 -25.62
CA ARG A 465 9.07 -1.93 -25.28
C ARG A 465 9.22 -2.72 -23.96
N GLY A 466 8.12 -3.21 -23.45
CA GLY A 466 8.13 -4.11 -22.31
C GLY A 466 8.37 -3.42 -20.95
N ARG A 467 9.33 -3.91 -20.20
CA ARG A 467 9.58 -3.43 -18.82
C ARG A 467 10.06 -1.98 -18.74
N ASP A 468 10.84 -1.51 -19.71
CA ASP A 468 11.32 -0.13 -19.72
C ASP A 468 10.16 0.83 -19.91
N MET A 469 9.25 0.52 -20.84
CA MET A 469 8.02 1.27 -21.06
C MET A 469 7.16 1.29 -19.79
N LEU A 470 7.02 0.17 -19.09
CA LEU A 470 6.29 0.11 -17.83
C LEU A 470 6.88 1.08 -16.80
N VAL A 471 8.20 1.04 -16.59
CA VAL A 471 8.86 1.91 -15.60
C VAL A 471 8.79 3.38 -16.01
N ALA A 472 8.92 3.69 -17.30
CA ALA A 472 8.80 5.05 -17.82
C ALA A 472 7.39 5.61 -17.65
N LEU A 473 6.35 4.77 -17.77
CA LEU A 473 4.95 5.17 -17.55
C LEU A 473 4.60 5.26 -16.05
N GLU A 474 5.23 4.45 -15.18
CA GLU A 474 5.07 4.52 -13.72
C GLU A 474 5.75 5.76 -13.11
N ALA A 475 6.90 6.20 -13.63
CA ALA A 475 7.73 7.23 -13.01
C ALA A 475 6.99 8.55 -12.74
N PRO A 476 6.21 9.15 -13.64
CA PRO A 476 5.45 10.37 -13.34
C PRO A 476 4.46 10.18 -12.19
N MET A 477 3.73 9.06 -12.16
CA MET A 477 2.74 8.76 -11.11
C MET A 477 3.42 8.52 -9.75
N ALA A 478 4.58 7.88 -9.76
CA ALA A 478 5.39 7.66 -8.57
C ALA A 478 5.92 8.99 -7.99
N LEU A 479 6.32 9.92 -8.84
CA LEU A 479 6.75 11.26 -8.45
C LEU A 479 5.59 12.07 -7.86
N ASP A 480 4.37 11.96 -8.42
CA ASP A 480 3.18 12.58 -7.85
C ASP A 480 2.91 12.04 -6.44
N ALA A 481 2.93 10.73 -6.26
CA ALA A 481 2.72 10.10 -4.96
C ALA A 481 3.79 10.49 -3.93
N ALA A 482 5.06 10.58 -4.35
CA ALA A 482 6.17 11.03 -3.51
C ALA A 482 6.00 12.51 -3.09
N GLU A 483 5.64 13.37 -4.02
CA GLU A 483 5.36 14.78 -3.72
C GLU A 483 4.21 14.93 -2.72
N MET A 484 3.11 14.18 -2.89
CA MET A 484 1.99 14.17 -1.94
C MET A 484 2.44 13.80 -0.53
N ILE A 485 3.28 12.76 -0.40
CA ILE A 485 3.81 12.30 0.90
C ILE A 485 4.70 13.38 1.53
N VAL A 486 5.62 13.94 0.75
CA VAL A 486 6.59 14.93 1.25
C VAL A 486 5.89 16.23 1.65
N ARG A 487 4.99 16.76 0.81
CA ARG A 487 4.26 18.00 1.11
C ARG A 487 3.33 17.85 2.31
N ALA A 488 2.62 16.72 2.45
CA ALA A 488 1.82 16.46 3.64
C ALA A 488 2.70 16.36 4.90
N ALA A 489 3.90 15.75 4.79
CA ALA A 489 4.85 15.68 5.90
C ALA A 489 5.47 17.05 6.26
N MET A 490 5.68 17.94 5.30
CA MET A 490 6.12 19.33 5.55
C MET A 490 5.02 20.14 6.26
N GLU A 491 3.77 19.96 5.85
CA GLU A 491 2.61 20.67 6.42
C GLU A 491 2.36 20.27 7.86
N ARG A 492 2.36 18.97 8.21
CA ARG A 492 2.12 18.50 9.58
C ARG A 492 3.32 18.76 10.50
N ARG A 493 3.17 19.77 11.39
CA ARG A 493 4.22 20.21 12.33
C ARG A 493 4.01 19.61 13.73
N GLU A 494 3.95 18.30 13.79
CA GLU A 494 3.88 17.51 15.02
C GLU A 494 4.50 16.13 14.77
N SER A 495 4.56 15.28 15.81
CA SER A 495 4.86 13.86 15.69
C SER A 495 3.69 13.04 16.22
N ARG A 496 3.10 12.17 15.36
CA ARG A 496 1.95 11.33 15.72
C ARG A 496 2.02 10.00 14.97
N GLY A 497 1.88 8.87 15.69
CA GLY A 497 1.90 7.55 15.09
C GLY A 497 3.14 7.31 14.23
N ALA A 498 2.95 6.97 12.96
CA ALA A 498 4.04 6.70 12.02
C ALA A 498 4.75 7.96 11.48
N HIS A 499 4.19 9.15 11.70
CA HIS A 499 4.82 10.40 11.31
C HIS A 499 5.66 10.96 12.47
N TYR A 500 6.99 11.02 12.30
CA TYR A 500 7.90 11.59 13.27
C TYR A 500 8.74 12.72 12.69
N ARG A 501 8.66 13.88 13.32
CA ARG A 501 9.43 15.09 13.02
C ARG A 501 10.39 15.35 14.18
N SER A 502 11.71 15.31 13.93
CA SER A 502 12.71 15.61 14.97
C SER A 502 12.70 17.09 15.41
N ASP A 503 12.28 17.97 14.53
CA ASP A 503 12.06 19.40 14.81
C ASP A 503 10.70 19.72 15.46
N TYR A 504 9.73 18.76 15.45
CA TYR A 504 8.44 18.84 16.15
C TYR A 504 8.12 17.48 16.83
N PRO A 505 8.88 17.08 17.87
CA PRO A 505 8.88 15.69 18.37
C PRO A 505 7.64 15.29 19.18
N LEU A 506 6.76 16.23 19.52
CA LEU A 506 5.58 16.00 20.35
C LEU A 506 4.29 15.98 19.53
N GLU A 507 3.28 15.26 20.03
CA GLU A 507 1.89 15.37 19.54
C GLU A 507 1.32 16.75 19.92
N ASP A 508 0.60 17.39 18.99
CA ASP A 508 -0.12 18.65 19.24
C ASP A 508 -1.61 18.46 18.89
N GLN A 509 -2.50 18.77 19.83
CA GLN A 509 -3.96 18.63 19.66
C GLN A 509 -4.52 19.47 18.51
N LYS A 510 -3.86 20.56 18.13
CA LYS A 510 -4.23 21.37 16.96
C LYS A 510 -4.16 20.58 15.65
N TRP A 511 -3.34 19.53 15.62
CA TRP A 511 -3.15 18.63 14.49
C TRP A 511 -4.01 17.37 14.54
N LEU A 512 -4.94 17.24 15.48
CA LEU A 512 -5.93 16.15 15.48
C LEU A 512 -6.99 16.40 14.39
N LYS A 513 -6.54 16.53 13.16
CA LYS A 513 -7.32 16.77 11.95
C LYS A 513 -6.54 16.28 10.73
N PRO A 514 -7.21 15.87 9.64
CA PRO A 514 -6.53 15.41 8.45
C PRO A 514 -5.79 16.54 7.71
N VAL A 515 -4.68 16.22 7.07
CA VAL A 515 -4.10 17.04 6.00
C VAL A 515 -4.74 16.59 4.69
N ILE A 516 -5.45 17.50 4.04
CA ILE A 516 -6.16 17.23 2.78
C ILE A 516 -5.36 17.80 1.61
N ILE A 517 -5.21 17.00 0.57
CA ILE A 517 -4.63 17.40 -0.71
C ILE A 517 -5.73 17.44 -1.76
N SER A 518 -5.77 18.53 -2.53
CA SER A 518 -6.67 18.70 -3.68
C SER A 518 -5.94 19.40 -4.82
N GLU A 519 -6.47 19.26 -6.03
CA GLU A 519 -6.02 20.03 -7.18
C GLU A 519 -6.61 21.45 -7.09
N ALA A 520 -5.75 22.47 -7.20
CA ALA A 520 -6.17 23.87 -7.32
C ALA A 520 -6.29 24.25 -8.78
N ASP A 521 -6.84 25.43 -9.05
CA ASP A 521 -6.88 26.01 -10.40
C ASP A 521 -5.47 26.06 -11.00
N GLY A 522 -5.33 25.54 -12.22
CA GLY A 522 -4.04 25.44 -12.90
C GLY A 522 -3.25 24.17 -12.61
N GLY A 523 -3.83 23.17 -11.92
CA GLY A 523 -3.22 21.86 -11.68
C GLY A 523 -2.24 21.81 -10.51
N ALA A 524 -2.07 22.92 -9.77
CA ALA A 524 -1.17 22.94 -8.61
C ALA A 524 -1.76 22.16 -7.41
N MET A 525 -0.90 21.50 -6.66
CA MET A 525 -1.29 20.79 -5.44
C MET A 525 -1.57 21.80 -4.32
N HIS A 526 -2.78 21.74 -3.75
CA HIS A 526 -3.22 22.59 -2.63
C HIS A 526 -3.43 21.72 -1.38
N LEU A 527 -2.90 22.18 -0.24
CA LEU A 527 -3.03 21.51 1.06
C LEU A 527 -3.91 22.35 1.98
N THR A 528 -4.80 21.66 2.70
CA THR A 528 -5.64 22.24 3.77
C THR A 528 -5.66 21.33 4.98
N THR A 529 -5.91 21.90 6.17
CA THR A 529 -5.98 21.17 7.45
C THR A 529 -7.24 21.49 8.24
#